data_8e2ed2f768920102bb4eebd413840d10
#
_entry.id   8e2ed2f768920102bb4eebd413840d10
#
_cell.length_a   1.000
_cell.length_b   1.000
_cell.length_c   1.000
_cell.angle_alpha   90.00
_cell.angle_beta   90.00
_cell.angle_gamma   90.00
#
_symmetry.space_group_name_H-M   'P 1'
#
loop_
_entity.id
_entity.type
_entity.pdbx_description
1 polymer ?
#
loop_
_entity_poly.entity_id
_entity_poly.type
_entity_poly.pdbx_seq_one_letter_code
_entity_poly.pdbx_strand_id
1 'polypeptide(L)'
;MSKKIKSILATDCGSTTTKAILIEWKDNRYRLTFRGEAPTTVEAPFEDVTKGVLNAVMEVEELSGRTILNGDEIITPDNGKKGVDIYVSTSSAGGGLQMMVAGVVKSMSGESAERAALGAGSIVMDVLASNDGRLPHEKITRIRQLRPDMILLSGGTDGGTTTHVMELAEILAAANPRPRLGQNYKLPVIYAGNNKAHDNIQKTLGEISDLDIVENIRPVLEQENL
;
A
#
# COMPACT_ATOMS: atom_id res chain seq x y z
N MET A 1 -2.40 -9.26 -32.51
CA MET A 1 -3.67 -9.88 -32.00
C MET A 1 -3.59 -9.89 -30.48
N SER A 2 -4.51 -9.26 -29.77
CA SER A 2 -4.53 -9.35 -28.30
C SER A 2 -4.82 -10.80 -27.89
N LYS A 3 -4.04 -11.35 -26.98
CA LYS A 3 -4.26 -12.71 -26.44
C LYS A 3 -5.63 -12.72 -25.76
N LYS A 4 -6.51 -13.61 -26.16
CA LYS A 4 -7.83 -13.76 -25.52
C LYS A 4 -7.63 -14.27 -24.10
N ILE A 5 -8.15 -13.55 -23.10
CA ILE A 5 -8.15 -13.96 -21.71
C ILE A 5 -9.04 -15.20 -21.56
N LYS A 6 -8.52 -16.26 -21.00
CA LYS A 6 -9.23 -17.53 -20.81
C LYS A 6 -9.45 -17.90 -19.35
N SER A 7 -8.61 -17.37 -18.45
CA SER A 7 -8.66 -17.66 -17.03
C SER A 7 -8.39 -16.38 -16.21
N ILE A 8 -9.23 -16.14 -15.21
CA ILE A 8 -9.13 -15.02 -14.27
C ILE A 8 -9.23 -15.62 -12.87
N LEU A 9 -8.25 -15.34 -12.03
CA LEU A 9 -8.34 -15.57 -10.60
C LEU A 9 -8.70 -14.24 -9.94
N ALA A 10 -9.73 -14.22 -9.13
CA ALA A 10 -10.09 -13.06 -8.33
C ALA A 10 -10.14 -13.45 -6.85
N THR A 11 -9.57 -12.62 -5.99
CA THR A 11 -9.63 -12.79 -4.53
C THR A 11 -10.30 -11.61 -3.87
N ASP A 12 -11.02 -11.88 -2.78
CA ASP A 12 -11.65 -10.89 -1.94
C ASP A 12 -11.31 -11.17 -0.47
N CYS A 13 -10.54 -10.26 0.13
CA CYS A 13 -10.19 -10.33 1.55
C CYS A 13 -11.25 -9.61 2.37
N GLY A 14 -12.20 -10.35 2.91
CA GLY A 14 -13.15 -9.85 3.89
C GLY A 14 -12.53 -9.76 5.30
N SER A 15 -13.26 -9.20 6.25
CA SER A 15 -12.80 -9.07 7.65
C SER A 15 -12.57 -10.40 8.36
N THR A 16 -13.32 -11.44 8.00
CA THR A 16 -13.25 -12.77 8.63
C THR A 16 -12.91 -13.89 7.68
N THR A 17 -13.30 -13.76 6.41
CA THR A 17 -13.13 -14.80 5.39
C THR A 17 -12.55 -14.19 4.12
N THR A 18 -11.48 -14.80 3.62
CA THR A 18 -10.91 -14.53 2.32
C THR A 18 -11.44 -15.54 1.32
N LYS A 19 -11.86 -15.07 0.16
CA LYS A 19 -12.42 -15.89 -0.91
C LYS A 19 -11.54 -15.80 -2.15
N ALA A 20 -11.41 -16.92 -2.85
CA ALA A 20 -10.78 -16.99 -4.17
C ALA A 20 -11.76 -17.62 -5.17
N ILE A 21 -11.89 -17.03 -6.34
CA ILE A 21 -12.73 -17.58 -7.41
C ILE A 21 -11.94 -17.70 -8.70
N LEU A 22 -12.09 -18.85 -9.36
CA LEU A 22 -11.55 -19.08 -10.68
C LEU A 22 -12.66 -18.93 -11.73
N ILE A 23 -12.46 -18.01 -12.66
CA ILE A 23 -13.36 -17.75 -13.77
C ILE A 23 -12.66 -18.18 -15.05
N GLU A 24 -13.30 -19.07 -15.81
CA GLU A 24 -12.76 -19.60 -17.06
C GLU A 24 -13.67 -19.33 -18.24
N TRP A 25 -13.05 -19.13 -19.42
CA TRP A 25 -13.77 -19.08 -20.69
C TRP A 25 -14.16 -20.48 -21.15
N LYS A 26 -15.45 -20.85 -20.97
CA LYS A 26 -16.04 -22.12 -21.37
C LYS A 26 -17.37 -21.89 -22.10
N ASP A 27 -17.66 -22.66 -23.14
CA ASP A 27 -18.91 -22.59 -23.93
C ASP A 27 -19.22 -21.16 -24.40
N ASN A 28 -18.24 -20.44 -24.95
CA ASN A 28 -18.34 -19.07 -25.47
C ASN A 28 -18.75 -18.00 -24.42
N ARG A 29 -18.52 -18.26 -23.14
CA ARG A 29 -18.76 -17.28 -22.07
C ARG A 29 -17.81 -17.48 -20.88
N TYR A 30 -17.65 -16.48 -20.06
CA TYR A 30 -16.98 -16.61 -18.75
C TYR A 30 -17.89 -17.29 -17.74
N ARG A 31 -17.34 -18.26 -17.03
CA ARG A 31 -18.03 -19.00 -15.98
C ARG A 31 -17.16 -19.03 -14.73
N LEU A 32 -17.75 -18.82 -13.56
CA LEU A 32 -17.14 -19.20 -12.30
C LEU A 32 -17.09 -20.75 -12.27
N THR A 33 -15.91 -21.31 -12.19
CA THR A 33 -15.71 -22.77 -12.22
C THR A 33 -15.35 -23.34 -10.88
N PHE A 34 -14.54 -22.62 -10.11
CA PHE A 34 -14.12 -23.05 -8.78
C PHE A 34 -14.11 -21.88 -7.81
N ARG A 35 -14.33 -22.18 -6.53
CA ARG A 35 -14.29 -21.23 -5.44
C ARG A 35 -13.59 -21.87 -4.27
N GLY A 36 -12.63 -21.15 -3.65
CA GLY A 36 -11.98 -21.50 -2.40
C GLY A 36 -12.25 -20.42 -1.35
N GLU A 37 -12.20 -20.80 -0.10
CA GLU A 37 -12.39 -19.92 1.06
C GLU A 37 -11.38 -20.26 2.15
N ALA A 38 -10.86 -19.26 2.84
CA ALA A 38 -9.99 -19.44 3.99
C ALA A 38 -10.26 -18.36 5.03
N PRO A 39 -9.97 -18.62 6.30
CA PRO A 39 -9.99 -17.58 7.32
C PRO A 39 -9.06 -16.42 6.93
N THR A 40 -9.52 -15.18 7.09
CA THR A 40 -8.67 -14.02 6.93
C THR A 40 -7.64 -13.96 8.06
N THR A 41 -6.41 -13.60 7.70
CA THR A 41 -5.24 -13.61 8.61
C THR A 41 -4.75 -12.21 8.95
N VAL A 42 -5.64 -11.23 8.91
CA VAL A 42 -5.31 -9.81 9.19
C VAL A 42 -5.02 -9.54 10.66
N GLU A 43 -5.56 -10.34 11.56
CA GLU A 43 -5.38 -10.21 13.00
C GLU A 43 -4.20 -11.06 13.51
N ALA A 44 -3.80 -10.79 14.77
CA ALA A 44 -2.81 -11.63 15.45
C ALA A 44 -3.29 -13.10 15.51
N PRO A 45 -2.37 -14.07 15.41
CA PRO A 45 -0.90 -13.93 15.42
C PRO A 45 -0.27 -13.65 14.05
N PHE A 46 -1.03 -13.65 12.98
CA PHE A 46 -0.46 -13.57 11.62
C PHE A 46 -0.18 -12.13 11.19
N GLU A 47 -1.14 -11.24 11.39
CA GLU A 47 -1.07 -9.83 10.95
C GLU A 47 -0.60 -9.68 9.49
N ASP A 48 -1.04 -10.61 8.64
CA ASP A 48 -0.63 -10.70 7.24
C ASP A 48 -1.79 -11.24 6.38
N VAL A 49 -2.46 -10.36 5.68
CA VAL A 49 -3.60 -10.68 4.82
C VAL A 49 -3.23 -11.63 3.67
N THR A 50 -1.96 -11.65 3.23
CA THR A 50 -1.53 -12.47 2.10
C THR A 50 -1.63 -13.95 2.38
N LYS A 51 -1.45 -14.39 3.63
CA LYS A 51 -1.59 -15.78 4.02
C LYS A 51 -3.01 -16.31 3.82
N GLY A 52 -4.02 -15.52 4.17
CA GLY A 52 -5.42 -15.87 3.90
C GLY A 52 -5.71 -15.99 2.40
N VAL A 53 -5.12 -15.09 1.58
CA VAL A 53 -5.22 -15.17 0.13
C VAL A 53 -4.61 -16.45 -0.41
N LEU A 54 -3.38 -16.78 -0.01
CA LEU A 54 -2.69 -17.99 -0.46
C LEU A 54 -3.45 -19.26 -0.07
N ASN A 55 -3.98 -19.32 1.16
CA ASN A 55 -4.79 -20.44 1.61
C ASN A 55 -6.07 -20.61 0.78
N ALA A 56 -6.78 -19.52 0.47
CA ALA A 56 -7.97 -19.59 -0.37
C ALA A 56 -7.64 -19.99 -1.83
N VAL A 57 -6.48 -19.56 -2.35
CA VAL A 57 -6.01 -19.98 -3.68
C VAL A 57 -5.57 -21.43 -3.68
N MET A 58 -4.91 -21.93 -2.63
CA MET A 58 -4.58 -23.36 -2.49
C MET A 58 -5.83 -24.25 -2.56
N GLU A 59 -6.92 -23.85 -1.93
CA GLU A 59 -8.19 -24.57 -2.04
C GLU A 59 -8.71 -24.59 -3.49
N VAL A 60 -8.58 -23.49 -4.23
CA VAL A 60 -8.90 -23.46 -5.67
C VAL A 60 -8.00 -24.39 -6.46
N GLU A 61 -6.70 -24.50 -6.14
CA GLU A 61 -5.77 -25.47 -6.77
C GLU A 61 -6.23 -26.91 -6.54
N GLU A 62 -6.55 -27.24 -5.29
CA GLU A 62 -7.01 -28.59 -4.90
C GLU A 62 -8.30 -28.96 -5.62
N LEU A 63 -9.27 -28.06 -5.67
CA LEU A 63 -10.56 -28.29 -6.30
C LEU A 63 -10.49 -28.37 -7.83
N SER A 64 -9.61 -27.56 -8.44
CA SER A 64 -9.49 -27.46 -9.90
C SER A 64 -8.47 -28.44 -10.49
N GLY A 65 -7.54 -28.94 -9.68
CA GLY A 65 -6.36 -29.69 -10.13
C GLY A 65 -5.36 -28.86 -10.93
N ARG A 66 -5.47 -27.51 -10.87
CA ARG A 66 -4.62 -26.56 -11.61
C ARG A 66 -3.58 -25.95 -10.68
N THR A 67 -2.31 -26.03 -11.03
CA THR A 67 -1.26 -25.31 -10.31
C THR A 67 -1.35 -23.81 -10.61
N ILE A 68 -1.64 -22.99 -9.61
CA ILE A 68 -1.78 -21.52 -9.71
C ILE A 68 -0.66 -20.81 -8.96
N LEU A 69 -0.13 -21.44 -7.89
CA LEU A 69 0.92 -20.88 -7.05
C LEU A 69 2.31 -21.40 -7.40
N ASN A 70 3.31 -20.56 -7.22
CA ASN A 70 4.73 -20.88 -7.16
C ASN A 70 5.31 -20.30 -5.86
N GLY A 71 5.30 -21.07 -4.78
CA GLY A 71 5.54 -20.55 -3.45
C GLY A 71 4.45 -19.54 -3.06
N ASP A 72 4.84 -18.31 -2.74
CA ASP A 72 3.93 -17.24 -2.35
C ASP A 72 3.46 -16.35 -3.53
N GLU A 73 3.81 -16.72 -4.76
CA GLU A 73 3.49 -15.96 -5.96
C GLU A 73 2.41 -16.64 -6.81
N ILE A 74 1.48 -15.83 -7.33
CA ILE A 74 0.49 -16.30 -8.30
C ILE A 74 1.10 -16.31 -9.70
N ILE A 75 1.08 -17.48 -10.35
CA ILE A 75 1.64 -17.65 -11.69
C ILE A 75 0.76 -16.93 -12.71
N THR A 76 1.31 -15.91 -13.34
CA THR A 76 0.72 -15.19 -14.49
C THR A 76 1.80 -14.95 -15.55
N PRO A 77 1.48 -15.00 -16.84
CA PRO A 77 0.22 -15.45 -17.46
C PRO A 77 0.08 -16.98 -17.49
N ASP A 78 -1.14 -17.44 -17.80
CA ASP A 78 -1.42 -18.86 -18.07
C ASP A 78 -0.54 -19.42 -19.19
N ASN A 79 0.12 -20.53 -18.92
CA ASN A 79 0.92 -21.28 -19.92
C ASN A 79 0.22 -22.55 -20.45
N GLY A 80 -1.09 -22.68 -20.19
CA GLY A 80 -1.94 -23.80 -20.62
C GLY A 80 -2.02 -24.98 -19.63
N LYS A 81 -1.11 -25.05 -18.64
CA LYS A 81 -1.08 -26.07 -17.59
C LYS A 81 -0.99 -25.47 -16.19
N LYS A 82 -0.43 -24.26 -16.06
CA LYS A 82 -0.20 -23.59 -14.79
C LYS A 82 -0.55 -22.10 -14.90
N GLY A 83 -0.94 -21.54 -13.78
CA GLY A 83 -1.23 -20.12 -13.66
C GLY A 83 -2.60 -19.71 -14.19
N VAL A 84 -2.82 -18.44 -14.25
CA VAL A 84 -4.02 -17.76 -14.76
C VAL A 84 -3.61 -16.61 -15.67
N ASP A 85 -4.46 -16.21 -16.63
CA ASP A 85 -4.11 -15.09 -17.50
C ASP A 85 -4.10 -13.77 -16.76
N ILE A 86 -5.01 -13.58 -15.80
CA ILE A 86 -5.13 -12.38 -14.98
C ILE A 86 -5.39 -12.77 -13.52
N TYR A 87 -4.74 -12.07 -12.61
CA TYR A 87 -5.06 -12.05 -11.19
C TYR A 87 -5.54 -10.65 -10.78
N VAL A 88 -6.61 -10.60 -10.00
CA VAL A 88 -7.16 -9.38 -9.41
C VAL A 88 -7.50 -9.63 -7.94
N SER A 89 -7.34 -8.62 -7.10
CA SER A 89 -7.66 -8.73 -5.67
C SER A 89 -8.40 -7.48 -5.19
N THR A 90 -9.33 -7.72 -4.27
CA THR A 90 -9.98 -6.66 -3.48
C THR A 90 -9.78 -6.95 -2.00
N SER A 91 -9.82 -5.94 -1.17
CA SER A 91 -9.75 -6.10 0.27
C SER A 91 -10.63 -5.11 1.00
N SER A 92 -11.46 -5.62 1.91
CA SER A 92 -12.17 -4.85 2.92
C SER A 92 -11.73 -5.22 4.34
N ALA A 93 -10.75 -6.14 4.46
CA ALA A 93 -10.27 -6.66 5.74
C ALA A 93 -9.66 -5.59 6.65
N GLY A 94 -9.06 -4.56 6.07
CA GLY A 94 -8.38 -3.50 6.80
C GLY A 94 -9.24 -2.30 7.16
N GLY A 95 -10.52 -2.26 6.80
CA GLY A 95 -11.37 -1.11 7.06
C GLY A 95 -11.06 0.13 6.20
N GLY A 96 -10.37 -0.03 5.07
CA GLY A 96 -9.92 1.04 4.19
C GLY A 96 -8.43 1.34 4.31
N LEU A 97 -7.88 2.14 3.37
CA LEU A 97 -6.49 2.56 3.35
C LEU A 97 -6.20 3.51 4.52
N GLN A 98 -5.40 3.05 5.48
CA GLN A 98 -5.00 3.85 6.64
C GLN A 98 -3.68 4.56 6.35
N MET A 99 -3.73 5.87 6.19
CA MET A 99 -2.57 6.69 5.88
C MET A 99 -2.10 7.50 7.09
N MET A 100 -0.80 7.64 7.23
CA MET A 100 -0.20 8.67 8.04
C MET A 100 0.32 9.77 7.13
N VAL A 101 0.13 11.00 7.54
CA VAL A 101 0.57 12.17 6.79
C VAL A 101 1.66 12.88 7.57
N ALA A 102 2.71 13.33 6.88
CA ALA A 102 3.77 14.14 7.47
C ALA A 102 3.98 15.42 6.66
N GLY A 103 4.03 16.57 7.34
CA GLY A 103 4.24 17.87 6.72
C GLY A 103 5.13 18.79 7.55
N VAL A 104 5.88 19.68 6.91
CA VAL A 104 6.82 20.57 7.61
C VAL A 104 6.07 21.50 8.58
N VAL A 105 5.01 22.17 8.11
CA VAL A 105 4.17 23.05 8.93
C VAL A 105 2.78 22.45 9.02
N LYS A 106 2.30 22.20 10.25
CA LYS A 106 1.03 21.52 10.49
C LYS A 106 -0.15 22.19 9.78
N SER A 107 -0.31 23.51 9.95
CA SER A 107 -1.40 24.31 9.39
C SER A 107 -1.22 24.69 7.91
N MET A 108 -0.23 24.14 7.22
CA MET A 108 0.04 24.37 5.80
C MET A 108 0.27 23.05 5.08
N SER A 109 1.53 22.63 4.92
CA SER A 109 1.87 21.39 4.21
C SER A 109 1.27 20.15 4.86
N GLY A 110 1.10 20.14 6.19
CA GLY A 110 0.39 19.07 6.90
C GLY A 110 -1.08 18.96 6.49
N GLU A 111 -1.80 20.09 6.55
CA GLU A 111 -3.22 20.12 6.13
C GLU A 111 -3.41 19.91 4.62
N SER A 112 -2.48 20.38 3.77
CA SER A 112 -2.54 20.13 2.33
C SER A 112 -2.40 18.63 2.03
N ALA A 113 -1.44 17.98 2.67
CA ALA A 113 -1.24 16.55 2.52
C ALA A 113 -2.40 15.74 3.12
N GLU A 114 -2.99 16.19 4.22
CA GLU A 114 -4.21 15.59 4.79
C GLU A 114 -5.39 15.68 3.82
N ARG A 115 -5.61 16.83 3.18
CA ARG A 115 -6.66 16.99 2.14
C ARG A 115 -6.42 16.08 0.96
N ALA A 116 -5.18 15.96 0.48
CA ALA A 116 -4.84 15.04 -0.61
C ALA A 116 -5.13 13.59 -0.24
N ALA A 117 -4.73 13.15 0.96
CA ALA A 117 -4.98 11.80 1.46
C ALA A 117 -6.50 11.52 1.58
N LEU A 118 -7.26 12.44 2.15
CA LEU A 118 -8.72 12.33 2.26
C LEU A 118 -9.40 12.33 0.87
N GLY A 119 -8.92 13.17 -0.05
CA GLY A 119 -9.39 13.21 -1.45
C GLY A 119 -9.16 11.89 -2.19
N ALA A 120 -8.09 11.17 -1.87
CA ALA A 120 -7.82 9.82 -2.36
C ALA A 120 -8.67 8.73 -1.68
N GLY A 121 -9.56 9.09 -0.76
CA GLY A 121 -10.44 8.14 -0.05
C GLY A 121 -9.79 7.39 1.09
N SER A 122 -8.63 7.83 1.57
CA SER A 122 -7.95 7.20 2.71
C SER A 122 -8.51 7.66 4.07
N ILE A 123 -8.19 6.87 5.10
CA ILE A 123 -8.42 7.24 6.50
C ILE A 123 -7.11 7.80 7.04
N VAL A 124 -7.08 9.09 7.36
CA VAL A 124 -5.90 9.71 7.95
C VAL A 124 -5.84 9.37 9.43
N MET A 125 -4.81 8.59 9.82
CA MET A 125 -4.63 8.13 11.20
C MET A 125 -4.01 9.20 12.10
N ASP A 126 -3.08 9.98 11.56
CA ASP A 126 -2.38 11.06 12.26
C ASP A 126 -1.69 11.99 11.27
N VAL A 127 -1.50 13.25 11.67
CA VAL A 127 -0.73 14.25 10.93
C VAL A 127 0.50 14.63 11.77
N LEU A 128 1.68 14.23 11.30
CA LEU A 128 2.96 14.62 11.88
C LEU A 128 3.43 15.94 11.28
N ALA A 129 4.01 16.80 12.11
CA ALA A 129 4.65 18.03 11.61
C ALA A 129 5.92 18.36 12.37
N SER A 130 6.83 19.14 11.76
CA SER A 130 8.03 19.59 12.47
C SER A 130 7.65 20.48 13.67
N ASN A 131 6.57 21.23 13.54
CA ASN A 131 6.06 22.18 14.56
C ASN A 131 4.82 21.68 15.35
N ASP A 132 4.58 20.37 15.44
CA ASP A 132 3.42 19.79 16.15
C ASP A 132 3.62 19.65 17.68
N GLY A 133 4.77 20.10 18.20
CA GLY A 133 5.11 20.04 19.61
C GLY A 133 5.63 18.71 20.13
N ARG A 134 5.55 17.65 19.33
CA ARG A 134 6.07 16.31 19.68
C ARG A 134 7.57 16.25 19.52
N LEU A 135 8.25 15.57 20.44
CA LEU A 135 9.67 15.28 20.35
C LEU A 135 9.95 14.17 19.30
N PRO A 136 11.15 14.11 18.72
CA PRO A 136 11.48 13.09 17.71
C PRO A 136 11.17 11.66 18.13
N HIS A 137 11.50 11.27 19.36
CA HIS A 137 11.25 9.92 19.88
C HIS A 137 9.75 9.62 20.05
N GLU A 138 8.92 10.64 20.36
CA GLU A 138 7.47 10.49 20.43
C GLU A 138 6.86 10.27 19.05
N LYS A 139 7.35 10.99 18.03
CA LYS A 139 6.97 10.78 16.62
C LYS A 139 7.34 9.38 16.15
N ILE A 140 8.57 8.92 16.44
CA ILE A 140 9.02 7.55 16.12
C ILE A 140 8.10 6.51 16.78
N THR A 141 7.83 6.67 18.06
CA THR A 141 6.95 5.77 18.82
C THR A 141 5.55 5.74 18.21
N ARG A 142 5.01 6.91 17.86
CA ARG A 142 3.68 7.04 17.26
C ARG A 142 3.58 6.35 15.90
N ILE A 143 4.58 6.52 15.03
CA ILE A 143 4.66 5.85 13.72
C ILE A 143 4.65 4.31 13.90
N ARG A 144 5.47 3.80 14.83
CA ARG A 144 5.55 2.36 15.10
C ARG A 144 4.26 1.77 15.67
N GLN A 145 3.56 2.52 16.51
CA GLN A 145 2.29 2.09 17.12
C GLN A 145 1.14 2.04 16.12
N LEU A 146 1.07 3.05 15.23
CA LEU A 146 -0.03 3.15 14.28
C LEU A 146 0.09 2.15 13.13
N ARG A 147 1.31 1.80 12.72
CA ARG A 147 1.55 0.88 11.59
C ARG A 147 0.66 1.22 10.38
N PRO A 148 0.86 2.37 9.73
CA PRO A 148 0.02 2.78 8.60
C PRO A 148 0.20 1.84 7.41
N ASP A 149 -0.79 1.82 6.51
CA ASP A 149 -0.68 1.11 5.24
C ASP A 149 0.16 1.89 4.23
N MET A 150 0.23 3.22 4.39
CA MET A 150 0.99 4.14 3.52
C MET A 150 1.32 5.43 4.27
N ILE A 151 2.41 6.09 3.89
CA ILE A 151 2.78 7.40 4.39
C ILE A 151 2.84 8.40 3.22
N LEU A 152 2.25 9.59 3.43
CA LEU A 152 2.41 10.75 2.55
C LEU A 152 3.30 11.79 3.25
N LEU A 153 4.49 12.01 2.74
CA LEU A 153 5.44 13.02 3.22
C LEU A 153 5.43 14.22 2.28
N SER A 154 5.09 15.39 2.80
CA SER A 154 5.06 16.65 2.06
C SER A 154 5.77 17.76 2.83
N GLY A 155 6.15 18.82 2.13
CA GLY A 155 6.59 20.05 2.76
C GLY A 155 7.75 20.74 2.07
N GLY A 156 7.85 22.02 2.39
CA GLY A 156 8.69 22.99 1.72
C GLY A 156 8.14 23.37 0.34
N THR A 157 8.22 24.64 0.02
CA THR A 157 7.97 25.14 -1.34
C THR A 157 9.14 24.78 -2.26
N ASP A 158 8.89 24.66 -3.54
CA ASP A 158 9.94 24.33 -4.51
C ASP A 158 11.04 25.39 -4.51
N GLY A 159 12.27 24.89 -4.52
CA GLY A 159 13.44 25.76 -4.44
C GLY A 159 13.74 26.33 -3.03
N GLY A 160 12.88 26.06 -2.04
CA GLY A 160 13.07 26.48 -0.65
C GLY A 160 14.12 25.66 0.11
N THR A 161 14.13 25.81 1.47
CA THR A 161 15.01 25.03 2.35
C THR A 161 14.51 23.59 2.47
N THR A 162 15.43 22.64 2.58
CA THR A 162 15.11 21.20 2.68
C THR A 162 15.22 20.66 4.11
N THR A 163 15.76 21.45 5.05
CA THR A 163 16.14 21.00 6.39
C THR A 163 14.98 20.29 7.10
N HIS A 164 13.82 20.92 7.22
CA HIS A 164 12.72 20.38 8.02
C HIS A 164 12.04 19.15 7.38
N VAL A 165 11.97 19.10 6.04
CA VAL A 165 11.42 17.90 5.40
C VAL A 165 12.40 16.73 5.51
N MET A 166 13.71 17.02 5.52
CA MET A 166 14.72 15.98 5.77
C MET A 166 14.69 15.48 7.22
N GLU A 167 14.49 16.34 8.21
CA GLU A 167 14.27 15.93 9.61
C GLU A 167 13.09 14.95 9.73
N LEU A 168 11.98 15.21 9.03
CA LEU A 168 10.84 14.28 9.00
C LEU A 168 11.18 12.96 8.31
N ALA A 169 11.92 13.00 7.20
CA ALA A 169 12.38 11.80 6.51
C ALA A 169 13.30 10.95 7.39
N GLU A 170 14.20 11.57 8.16
CA GLU A 170 15.08 10.88 9.11
C GLU A 170 14.29 10.25 10.27
N ILE A 171 13.24 10.92 10.76
CA ILE A 171 12.31 10.35 11.77
C ILE A 171 11.59 9.13 11.20
N LEU A 172 11.10 9.19 9.95
CA LEU A 172 10.48 8.05 9.27
C LEU A 172 11.48 6.90 9.09
N ALA A 173 12.70 7.21 8.67
CA ALA A 173 13.77 6.21 8.53
C ALA A 173 14.10 5.55 9.88
N ALA A 174 14.26 6.33 10.94
CA ALA A 174 14.51 5.83 12.29
C ALA A 174 13.34 5.00 12.85
N ALA A 175 12.10 5.37 12.50
CA ALA A 175 10.93 4.59 12.86
C ALA A 175 10.91 3.23 12.14
N ASN A 176 11.39 3.17 10.89
CA ASN A 176 11.39 1.98 10.03
C ASN A 176 10.04 1.25 10.10
N PRO A 177 8.94 1.93 9.76
CA PRO A 177 7.61 1.36 9.89
C PRO A 177 7.41 0.21 8.92
N ARG A 178 6.67 -0.80 9.37
CA ARG A 178 6.26 -1.91 8.53
C ARG A 178 4.78 -1.80 8.20
N PRO A 179 4.38 -2.25 7.01
CA PRO A 179 2.96 -2.30 6.64
C PRO A 179 2.14 -3.05 7.69
N ARG A 180 0.91 -2.61 7.90
CA ARG A 180 -0.02 -3.25 8.84
C ARG A 180 -0.47 -4.64 8.39
N LEU A 181 -0.65 -4.83 7.09
CA LEU A 181 -1.34 -5.99 6.51
C LEU A 181 -0.42 -6.94 5.72
N GLY A 182 0.90 -6.85 5.89
CA GLY A 182 1.83 -7.77 5.25
C GLY A 182 3.26 -7.59 5.74
N GLN A 183 4.02 -8.68 5.71
CA GLN A 183 5.41 -8.69 6.22
C GLN A 183 6.45 -8.75 5.11
N ASN A 184 6.06 -9.13 3.90
CA ASN A 184 6.98 -9.44 2.80
C ASN A 184 7.18 -8.28 1.81
N TYR A 185 6.62 -7.10 2.08
CA TYR A 185 6.79 -5.92 1.25
C TYR A 185 7.17 -4.69 2.10
N LYS A 186 7.78 -3.72 1.45
CA LYS A 186 8.15 -2.45 2.08
C LYS A 186 6.93 -1.56 2.21
N LEU A 187 6.92 -0.69 3.23
CA LEU A 187 5.87 0.30 3.38
C LEU A 187 5.88 1.28 2.20
N PRO A 188 4.75 1.48 1.50
CA PRO A 188 4.64 2.53 0.50
C PRO A 188 4.78 3.92 1.13
N VAL A 189 5.65 4.74 0.55
CA VAL A 189 5.86 6.14 0.94
C VAL A 189 5.78 7.00 -0.30
N ILE A 190 4.86 7.97 -0.29
CA ILE A 190 4.77 8.99 -1.33
C ILE A 190 5.45 10.25 -0.81
N TYR A 191 6.42 10.75 -1.56
CA TYR A 191 7.01 12.05 -1.32
C TYR A 191 6.47 13.07 -2.32
N ALA A 192 5.76 14.08 -1.80
CA ALA A 192 5.13 15.14 -2.58
C ALA A 192 5.49 16.53 -1.99
N GLY A 193 6.78 16.82 -1.93
CA GLY A 193 7.32 18.05 -1.34
C GLY A 193 8.40 18.72 -2.21
N ASN A 194 9.15 19.61 -1.59
CA ASN A 194 10.20 20.42 -2.24
C ASN A 194 11.10 19.60 -3.17
N ASN A 195 11.14 19.98 -4.45
CA ASN A 195 11.90 19.30 -5.49
C ASN A 195 13.42 19.24 -5.23
N LYS A 196 13.99 20.20 -4.49
CA LYS A 196 15.40 20.16 -4.09
C LYS A 196 15.75 19.04 -3.11
N ALA A 197 14.77 18.44 -2.47
CA ALA A 197 14.99 17.36 -1.53
C ALA A 197 14.96 15.97 -2.18
N HIS A 198 14.52 15.81 -3.43
CA HIS A 198 14.30 14.53 -4.11
C HIS A 198 15.47 13.56 -3.93
N ASP A 199 16.69 13.96 -4.26
CA ASP A 199 17.88 13.10 -4.18
C ASP A 199 18.17 12.64 -2.75
N ASN A 200 17.98 13.53 -1.77
CA ASN A 200 18.23 13.23 -0.37
C ASN A 200 17.12 12.34 0.20
N ILE A 201 15.86 12.58 -0.15
CA ILE A 201 14.73 11.71 0.19
C ILE A 201 14.94 10.31 -0.37
N GLN A 202 15.34 10.19 -1.64
CA GLN A 202 15.66 8.90 -2.27
C GLN A 202 16.76 8.16 -1.51
N LYS A 203 17.82 8.85 -1.08
CA LYS A 203 18.92 8.24 -0.29
C LYS A 203 18.46 7.81 1.11
N THR A 204 17.56 8.58 1.74
CA THR A 204 17.14 8.33 3.13
C THR A 204 16.07 7.26 3.22
N LEU A 205 15.10 7.23 2.29
CA LEU A 205 13.91 6.38 2.36
C LEU A 205 13.87 5.25 1.33
N GLY A 206 14.56 5.39 0.19
CA GLY A 206 14.40 4.46 -0.94
C GLY A 206 14.83 3.01 -0.65
N GLU A 207 15.78 2.80 0.27
CA GLU A 207 16.18 1.43 0.64
C GLU A 207 15.23 0.76 1.64
N ILE A 208 14.52 1.54 2.45
CA ILE A 208 13.68 1.03 3.56
C ILE A 208 12.18 1.04 3.24
N SER A 209 11.77 1.75 2.22
CA SER A 209 10.37 1.90 1.79
C SER A 209 10.21 1.63 0.29
N ASP A 210 8.97 1.44 -0.13
CA ASP A 210 8.55 1.52 -1.53
C ASP A 210 8.22 2.97 -1.81
N LEU A 211 9.24 3.71 -2.29
CA LEU A 211 9.21 5.17 -2.37
C LEU A 211 8.83 5.65 -3.77
N ASP A 212 7.72 6.38 -3.84
CA ASP A 212 7.33 7.18 -5.00
C ASP A 212 7.58 8.67 -4.75
N ILE A 213 8.27 9.33 -5.68
CA ILE A 213 8.49 10.77 -5.67
C ILE A 213 7.61 11.40 -6.76
N VAL A 214 6.71 12.28 -6.33
CA VAL A 214 5.74 12.95 -7.20
C VAL A 214 5.86 14.46 -7.11
N GLU A 215 5.06 15.18 -7.90
CA GLU A 215 5.02 16.65 -7.85
C GLU A 215 4.62 17.16 -6.48
N ASN A 216 5.17 18.31 -6.12
CA ASN A 216 4.91 18.95 -4.82
C ASN A 216 3.43 19.35 -4.71
N ILE A 217 2.78 18.91 -3.62
CA ILE A 217 1.39 19.30 -3.31
C ILE A 217 1.28 20.82 -3.13
N ARG A 218 2.32 21.47 -2.59
CA ARG A 218 2.36 22.92 -2.40
C ARG A 218 3.67 23.52 -2.95
N PRO A 219 3.78 23.63 -4.27
CA PRO A 219 5.01 24.13 -4.91
C PRO A 219 5.32 25.59 -4.55
N VAL A 220 4.30 26.37 -4.31
CA VAL A 220 4.35 27.76 -3.77
C VAL A 220 3.30 27.93 -2.68
N LEU A 221 3.40 29.00 -1.88
CA LEU A 221 2.54 29.17 -0.71
C LEU A 221 1.05 29.29 -1.06
N GLU A 222 0.75 29.88 -2.21
CA GLU A 222 -0.59 30.22 -2.67
C GLU A 222 -1.26 29.12 -3.51
N GLN A 223 -0.52 28.08 -3.89
CA GLN A 223 -1.01 27.02 -4.80
C GLN A 223 -0.96 25.65 -4.15
N GLU A 224 -2.04 24.90 -4.29
CA GLU A 224 -2.14 23.48 -3.95
C GLU A 224 -2.44 22.64 -5.20
N ASN A 225 -1.69 21.54 -5.37
CA ASN A 225 -1.90 20.50 -6.38
C ASN A 225 -2.44 19.26 -5.64
N LEU A 226 -3.76 19.17 -5.46
CA LEU A 226 -4.42 18.08 -4.72
C LEU A 226 -4.94 17.01 -5.67
#